data_c14eaba32b76bce23eca11516f1cf936
#
_entry.id   c14eaba32b76bce23eca11516f1cf936
#
_cell.length_a   1.000
_cell.length_b   1.000
_cell.length_c   1.000
_cell.angle_alpha   90.00
_cell.angle_beta   90.00
_cell.angle_gamma   90.00
#
_symmetry.space_group_name_H-M   'P 1'
#
loop_
_entity.id
_entity.type
_entity.pdbx_description
1 polymer ?
#
loop_
_entity_poly.entity_id
_entity_poly.type
_entity_poly.pdbx_seq_one_letter_code
_entity_poly.pdbx_strand_id
1 'polypeptide(L)'
;MEEPLNNLPSDPEAVKQVLEAALLAAQQPLTVGDLRKMFVEEIAPEVVRKLLDELKEEWAARPAELVQLASGWRFRTRPEYLSYLGRLN
;
A
#
# COMPACT_ATOMS: atom_id res chain seq x y z
N MET A 1 -24.67 7.44 8.46
CA MET A 1 -24.59 7.40 7.56
C MET A 1 -23.50 7.15 6.99
N GLU A 2 -23.21 6.88 6.31
CA GLU A 2 -22.22 6.61 5.81
C GLU A 2 -21.86 7.24 4.76
N GLU A 3 -20.89 7.30 4.48
CA GLU A 3 -20.31 7.83 3.52
C GLU A 3 -20.59 7.23 2.30
N PRO A 4 -20.89 7.85 1.41
CA PRO A 4 -21.15 7.34 0.17
C PRO A 4 -19.94 6.77 -0.41
N LEU A 5 -20.03 5.63 -0.90
CA LEU A 5 -18.92 5.03 -1.49
C LEU A 5 -18.48 5.66 -2.72
N ASN A 6 -19.33 6.42 -3.31
CA ASN A 6 -18.92 7.04 -4.53
C ASN A 6 -18.12 8.23 -4.28
N ASN A 7 -17.89 8.60 -3.05
CA ASN A 7 -17.08 9.64 -2.76
C ASN A 7 -15.72 9.26 -2.93
N LEU A 8 -15.34 8.83 -4.07
CA LEU A 8 -14.08 8.47 -4.27
C LEU A 8 -13.22 9.52 -4.32
N PRO A 9 -12.10 9.37 -3.86
CA PRO A 9 -11.16 10.37 -3.78
C PRO A 9 -10.63 10.71 -5.09
N SER A 10 -10.86 11.89 -5.50
CA SER A 10 -10.03 12.48 -6.48
C SER A 10 -8.88 13.07 -5.75
N ASP A 11 -8.90 13.18 -4.45
CA ASP A 11 -7.82 13.73 -3.67
C ASP A 11 -6.69 12.71 -3.57
N PRO A 12 -5.50 13.03 -4.05
CA PRO A 12 -4.40 12.05 -4.02
C PRO A 12 -4.07 11.55 -2.65
N GLU A 13 -4.22 12.38 -1.63
CA GLU A 13 -3.92 11.94 -0.29
C GLU A 13 -4.90 10.86 0.17
N ALA A 14 -6.15 11.01 -0.19
CA ALA A 14 -7.15 10.01 0.16
C ALA A 14 -6.92 8.71 -0.62
N VAL A 15 -6.52 8.83 -1.88
CA VAL A 15 -6.18 7.64 -2.66
C VAL A 15 -5.00 6.92 -2.01
N LYS A 16 -3.99 7.67 -1.58
CA LYS A 16 -2.83 7.08 -0.96
C LYS A 16 -3.19 6.32 0.31
N GLN A 17 -4.13 6.84 1.09
CA GLN A 17 -4.57 6.16 2.30
C GLN A 17 -5.28 4.86 1.99
N VAL A 18 -6.05 4.81 0.92
CA VAL A 18 -6.70 3.58 0.52
C VAL A 18 -5.67 2.55 0.07
N LEU A 19 -4.65 3.00 -0.67
CA LEU A 19 -3.58 2.11 -1.09
C LEU A 19 -2.85 1.54 0.12
N GLU A 20 -2.57 2.39 1.09
CA GLU A 20 -1.88 1.97 2.30
C GLU A 20 -2.71 0.93 3.05
N ALA A 21 -3.98 1.17 3.21
CA ALA A 21 -4.85 0.24 3.91
C ALA A 21 -4.92 -1.11 3.22
N ALA A 22 -5.00 -1.09 1.89
CA ALA A 22 -5.06 -2.33 1.13
C ALA A 22 -3.78 -3.14 1.27
N LEU A 23 -2.64 -2.45 1.23
CA LEU A 23 -1.36 -3.12 1.32
C LEU A 23 -1.11 -3.66 2.72
N LEU A 24 -1.59 -2.98 3.75
CA LEU A 24 -1.47 -3.48 5.11
C LEU A 24 -2.34 -4.71 5.33
N ALA A 25 -3.47 -4.78 4.67
CA ALA A 25 -4.39 -5.91 4.84
C ALA A 25 -4.03 -7.11 3.96
N ALA A 26 -3.26 -6.88 2.91
CA ALA A 26 -3.02 -7.92 1.93
C ALA A 26 -2.06 -9.00 2.45
N GLN A 27 -2.31 -10.23 2.07
CA GLN A 27 -1.43 -11.32 2.43
C GLN A 27 -0.53 -11.70 1.29
N GLN A 28 -0.69 -11.08 0.14
CA GLN A 28 0.15 -11.34 -1.01
C GLN A 28 0.47 -10.03 -1.64
N PRO A 29 1.51 -9.94 -2.45
CA PRO A 29 1.83 -8.70 -3.14
C PRO A 29 0.68 -8.28 -4.06
N LEU A 30 0.47 -6.98 -4.19
CA LEU A 30 -0.56 -6.45 -5.04
C LEU A 30 0.08 -5.65 -6.17
N THR A 31 -0.38 -5.89 -7.38
CA THR A 31 0.13 -5.15 -8.53
C THR A 31 -0.58 -3.81 -8.62
N VAL A 32 -0.03 -2.92 -9.43
CA VAL A 32 -0.69 -1.64 -9.70
C VAL A 32 -2.09 -1.90 -10.26
N GLY A 33 -2.22 -2.92 -11.11
CA GLY A 33 -3.54 -3.26 -11.66
C GLY A 33 -4.52 -3.69 -10.60
N ASP A 34 -4.05 -4.49 -9.63
CA ASP A 34 -4.90 -4.92 -8.52
C ASP A 34 -5.37 -3.72 -7.72
N LEU A 35 -4.46 -2.80 -7.44
CA LEU A 35 -4.77 -1.64 -6.63
C LEU A 35 -5.77 -0.72 -7.34
N ARG A 36 -5.62 -0.59 -8.65
CA ARG A 36 -6.53 0.26 -9.42
C ARG A 36 -7.95 -0.28 -9.41
N LYS A 37 -8.12 -1.57 -9.29
CA LYS A 37 -9.45 -2.16 -9.30
C LYS A 37 -10.28 -1.81 -8.09
N MET A 38 -9.66 -1.31 -7.04
CA MET A 38 -10.40 -0.96 -5.84
C MET A 38 -11.21 0.31 -6.00
N PHE A 39 -10.90 1.11 -7.02
CA PHE A 39 -11.54 2.40 -7.19
C PHE A 39 -12.56 2.35 -8.31
N VAL A 40 -13.67 3.03 -8.10
CA VAL A 40 -14.68 3.14 -9.15
C VAL A 40 -14.14 4.08 -10.21
N GLU A 41 -13.48 5.16 -9.77
CA GLU A 41 -12.90 6.13 -10.64
C GLU A 41 -11.66 5.59 -11.27
N GLU A 42 -11.42 5.93 -12.50
CA GLU A 42 -10.23 5.47 -13.18
C GLU A 42 -9.03 6.24 -12.70
N ILE A 43 -8.08 5.57 -12.17
CA ILE A 43 -6.86 6.23 -11.69
C ILE A 43 -5.71 5.73 -12.54
N ALA A 44 -4.97 6.65 -13.10
CA ALA A 44 -3.88 6.28 -14.00
C ALA A 44 -2.79 5.51 -13.27
N PRO A 45 -2.17 4.54 -13.93
CA PRO A 45 -1.10 3.76 -13.28
C PRO A 45 0.03 4.62 -12.77
N GLU A 46 0.36 5.69 -13.49
CA GLU A 46 1.44 6.58 -13.06
C GLU A 46 1.13 7.25 -11.75
N VAL A 47 -0.14 7.58 -11.52
CA VAL A 47 -0.56 8.21 -10.29
C VAL A 47 -0.41 7.20 -9.15
N VAL A 48 -0.82 5.96 -9.37
CA VAL A 48 -0.69 4.93 -8.36
C VAL A 48 0.78 4.71 -8.01
N ARG A 49 1.65 4.64 -9.02
CA ARG A 49 3.07 4.44 -8.77
C ARG A 49 3.68 5.58 -7.99
N LYS A 50 3.28 6.79 -8.31
CA LYS A 50 3.79 7.94 -7.59
C LYS A 50 3.38 7.89 -6.13
N LEU A 51 2.14 7.53 -5.87
CA LEU A 51 1.65 7.47 -4.50
C LEU A 51 2.31 6.31 -3.73
N LEU A 52 2.60 5.21 -4.41
CA LEU A 52 3.33 4.11 -3.78
C LEU A 52 4.74 4.53 -3.42
N ASP A 53 5.38 5.32 -4.26
CA ASP A 53 6.72 5.82 -3.94
C ASP A 53 6.66 6.77 -2.75
N GLU A 54 5.61 7.55 -2.63
CA GLU A 54 5.43 8.43 -1.48
C GLU A 54 5.22 7.62 -0.21
N LEU A 55 4.43 6.56 -0.29
CA LEU A 55 4.23 5.68 0.85
C LEU A 55 5.54 5.03 1.28
N LYS A 56 6.33 4.62 0.32
CA LYS A 56 7.61 4.01 0.61
C LYS A 56 8.48 4.96 1.42
N GLU A 57 8.47 6.24 1.06
CA GLU A 57 9.23 7.23 1.78
C GLU A 57 8.66 7.50 3.16
N GLU A 58 7.35 7.51 3.27
CA GLU A 58 6.70 7.78 4.55
C GLU A 58 6.96 6.67 5.55
N TRP A 59 7.23 5.47 5.07
CA TRP A 59 7.51 4.34 5.94
C TRP A 59 9.00 4.09 6.10
N ALA A 60 9.84 5.03 5.64
CA ALA A 60 11.28 4.80 5.62
C ALA A 60 11.89 4.57 7.00
N ALA A 61 11.31 5.14 8.04
CA ALA A 61 11.86 4.99 9.38
C ALA A 61 11.03 4.09 10.28
N ARG A 62 10.16 3.29 9.70
CA ARG A 62 9.28 2.42 10.49
C ARG A 62 9.78 0.99 10.45
N PRO A 63 9.29 0.14 11.36
CA PRO A 63 9.74 -1.26 11.38
C PRO A 63 9.31 -2.05 10.15
N ALA A 64 8.31 -1.60 9.43
CA ALA A 64 7.92 -2.22 8.19
C ALA A 64 8.36 -1.36 7.03
N GLU A 65 8.57 -1.96 5.89
CA GLU A 65 8.93 -1.23 4.68
C GLU A 65 8.05 -1.66 3.53
N LEU A 66 7.80 -0.75 2.63
CA LEU A 66 7.03 -1.05 1.43
C LEU A 66 8.03 -1.38 0.33
N VAL A 67 7.90 -2.56 -0.25
CA VAL A 67 8.84 -3.00 -1.28
C VAL A 67 8.11 -3.40 -2.54
N GLN A 68 8.78 -3.25 -3.65
CA GLN A 68 8.26 -3.69 -4.94
C GLN A 68 8.98 -4.97 -5.33
N LEU A 69 8.19 -6.00 -5.59
CA LEU A 69 8.70 -7.28 -6.03
C LEU A 69 8.19 -7.52 -7.45
N ALA A 70 8.70 -8.56 -8.08
CA ALA A 70 8.21 -8.92 -9.42
C ALA A 70 6.72 -9.18 -9.41
N SER A 71 6.20 -9.69 -8.30
CA SER A 71 4.78 -10.03 -8.20
C SER A 71 3.91 -8.88 -7.69
N GLY A 72 4.50 -7.74 -7.37
CA GLY A 72 3.71 -6.60 -6.92
C GLY A 72 4.34 -5.93 -5.72
N TRP A 73 3.56 -5.10 -5.07
CA TRP A 73 4.00 -4.33 -3.90
C TRP A 73 3.50 -4.99 -2.63
N ARG A 74 4.32 -4.93 -1.59
CA ARG A 74 3.87 -5.45 -0.30
C ARG A 74 4.63 -4.77 0.83
N PHE A 75 4.02 -4.75 2.01
CA PHE A 75 4.72 -4.38 3.22
C PHE A 75 5.39 -5.62 3.79
N ARG A 76 6.56 -5.45 4.36
CA ARG A 76 7.24 -6.54 5.05
C ARG A 76 8.02 -5.96 6.20
N THR A 77 8.31 -6.79 7.19
CA THR A 77 9.14 -6.36 8.32
C THR A 77 10.56 -6.18 7.84
N ARG A 78 11.22 -5.13 8.31
CA ARG A 78 12.61 -4.91 7.94
C ARG A 78 13.47 -6.02 8.50
N PRO A 79 14.47 -6.45 7.74
CA PRO A 79 15.27 -7.60 8.13
C PRO A 79 15.92 -7.50 9.51
N GLU A 80 16.25 -6.29 9.95
CA GLU A 80 16.92 -6.13 11.23
C GLU A 80 16.05 -6.56 12.41
N TYR A 81 14.76 -6.74 12.20
CA TYR A 81 13.88 -7.18 13.28
C TYR A 81 13.57 -8.66 13.25
N LEU A 82 14.03 -9.35 12.22
CA LEU A 82 13.66 -10.76 12.06
C LEU A 82 14.21 -11.64 13.16
N SER A 83 15.36 -11.31 13.72
CA SER A 83 15.92 -12.12 14.79
C SER A 83 15.04 -12.08 16.03
N TYR A 84 14.36 -10.96 16.26
CA TYR A 84 13.46 -10.87 17.39
C TYR A 84 12.20 -11.69 17.13
N LEU A 85 11.69 -11.61 15.91
CA LEU A 85 10.46 -12.31 15.58
C LEU A 85 10.63 -13.82 15.63
N GLY A 86 11.83 -14.30 15.32
CA GLY A 86 12.10 -15.71 15.39
C GLY A 86 11.93 -16.31 16.79
N ARG A 87 11.98 -15.47 17.80
CA ARG A 87 11.83 -15.94 19.17
C ARG A 87 10.39 -16.09 19.63
N LEU A 88 9.46 -15.71 18.75
CA LEU A 88 8.05 -15.86 19.09
C LEU A 88 7.57 -17.30 18.99
N ASN A 89 8.31 -18.16 18.38
CA ASN A 89 7.87 -19.54 18.19
C ASN A 89 8.19 -20.43 19.36
#